data_d8eda829beb81088384cf06e31da4bcb
#
_entry.id   d8eda829beb81088384cf06e31da4bcb
#
_cell.length_a   1.000
_cell.length_b   1.000
_cell.length_c   1.000
_cell.angle_alpha   90.00
_cell.angle_beta   90.00
_cell.angle_gamma   90.00
#
_symmetry.space_group_name_H-M   'P 1'
#
loop_
_entity.id
_entity.type
_entity.pdbx_description
1 polymer ?
#
loop_
_entity_poly.entity_id
_entity_poly.type
_entity_poly.pdbx_seq_one_letter_code
_entity_poly.pdbx_strand_id
1 'polypeptide(L)'
;PGSAAPPAVDRRRDTYARRSGEAVVELIRQGITARDIMTRPAFENAITVLMALGGSTNAVLHLLAMAHEADVDLELEDFHRIGSRVPLLGDLKPFGRYVMNDVDRVGGVPVVMKALLDAGLLHGDCLTVTGNTVAQNLEELAPSDPDGKILVAIDSPLDTHGGITVLSGSLCPEGAVVKSAGVPVDVFEGTAKVFEREQAAMAALEDGSIEAGDVVVIRYEGPKGGPGMREMLMITGAIKGAGLGKDVMLITDGRFS
;
A
#
# COMPACT_ATOMS: atom_id res chain seq x y z
N PRO A 1 -15.34 5.24 6.95
CA PRO A 1 -14.21 6.06 6.51
C PRO A 1 -13.64 6.90 7.67
N GLY A 2 -12.34 7.27 7.60
CA GLY A 2 -11.71 8.16 8.59
C GLY A 2 -10.95 7.48 9.73
N SER A 3 -11.11 6.18 9.96
CA SER A 3 -10.42 5.47 11.05
C SER A 3 -8.97 5.06 10.73
N ALA A 4 -8.54 5.18 9.50
CA ALA A 4 -7.23 4.69 9.05
C ALA A 4 -6.07 5.66 9.34
N ALA A 5 -6.32 6.97 9.43
CA ALA A 5 -5.29 7.98 9.56
C ALA A 5 -4.89 8.34 11.01
N PRO A 6 -5.73 8.24 12.05
CA PRO A 6 -5.36 8.64 13.40
C PRO A 6 -4.14 7.89 13.93
N PRO A 7 -3.19 8.58 14.58
CA PRO A 7 -2.01 7.97 15.18
C PRO A 7 -2.37 6.87 16.19
N ALA A 8 -1.45 5.91 16.41
CA ALA A 8 -1.67 4.79 17.32
C ALA A 8 -1.99 5.21 18.77
N VAL A 9 -1.46 6.34 19.21
CA VAL A 9 -1.66 6.91 20.57
C VAL A 9 -2.87 7.83 20.68
N ASP A 10 -3.61 8.07 19.61
CA ASP A 10 -4.74 8.99 19.59
C ASP A 10 -5.98 8.36 20.24
N ARG A 11 -6.60 9.06 21.21
CA ARG A 11 -7.82 8.60 21.89
C ARG A 11 -9.03 8.42 20.96
N ARG A 12 -9.04 9.05 19.80
CA ARG A 12 -10.07 8.81 18.78
C ARG A 12 -10.15 7.34 18.37
N ARG A 13 -9.06 6.57 18.52
CA ARG A 13 -9.02 5.14 18.23
C ARG A 13 -10.00 4.36 19.11
N ASP A 14 -10.15 4.71 20.39
CA ASP A 14 -11.13 4.09 21.29
C ASP A 14 -12.56 4.35 20.79
N THR A 15 -12.82 5.57 20.31
CA THR A 15 -14.12 5.93 19.72
C THR A 15 -14.38 5.15 18.44
N TYR A 16 -13.37 5.00 17.57
CA TYR A 16 -13.52 4.20 16.35
C TYR A 16 -13.72 2.71 16.65
N ALA A 17 -13.01 2.16 17.64
CA ALA A 17 -13.19 0.77 18.05
C ALA A 17 -14.62 0.51 18.55
N ARG A 18 -15.15 1.39 19.41
CA ARG A 18 -16.54 1.32 19.89
C ARG A 18 -17.54 1.41 18.72
N ARG A 19 -17.40 2.41 17.84
CA ARG A 19 -18.26 2.57 16.66
C ARG A 19 -18.20 1.38 15.73
N SER A 20 -17.03 0.74 15.58
CA SER A 20 -16.90 -0.48 14.78
C SER A 20 -17.72 -1.63 15.37
N GLY A 21 -17.72 -1.79 16.68
CA GLY A 21 -18.58 -2.77 17.36
C GLY A 21 -20.08 -2.48 17.18
N GLU A 22 -20.48 -1.23 17.31
CA GLU A 22 -21.85 -0.78 17.05
C GLU A 22 -22.27 -1.06 15.61
N ALA A 23 -21.39 -0.76 14.64
CA ALA A 23 -21.64 -1.00 13.23
C ALA A 23 -21.83 -2.48 12.89
N VAL A 24 -21.00 -3.37 13.46
CA VAL A 24 -21.16 -4.84 13.25
C VAL A 24 -22.52 -5.32 13.73
N VAL A 25 -23.00 -4.85 14.89
CA VAL A 25 -24.32 -5.21 15.40
C VAL A 25 -25.43 -4.72 14.47
N GLU A 26 -25.28 -3.53 13.94
CA GLU A 26 -26.27 -2.95 13.00
C GLU A 26 -26.28 -3.70 11.66
N LEU A 27 -25.11 -4.06 11.12
CA LEU A 27 -25.02 -4.88 9.91
C LEU A 27 -25.72 -6.24 10.10
N ILE A 28 -25.58 -6.89 11.25
CA ILE A 28 -26.29 -8.13 11.56
C ILE A 28 -27.82 -7.91 11.55
N ARG A 29 -28.31 -6.82 12.13
CA ARG A 29 -29.74 -6.48 12.13
C ARG A 29 -30.29 -6.25 10.74
N GLN A 30 -29.48 -5.65 9.85
CA GLN A 30 -29.84 -5.38 8.46
C GLN A 30 -29.65 -6.61 7.56
N GLY A 31 -29.05 -7.69 8.05
CA GLY A 31 -28.73 -8.88 7.27
C GLY A 31 -27.60 -8.66 6.26
N ILE A 32 -26.77 -7.62 6.45
CA ILE A 32 -25.62 -7.32 5.58
C ILE A 32 -24.43 -8.16 6.03
N THR A 33 -23.88 -8.95 5.13
CA THR A 33 -22.72 -9.80 5.35
C THR A 33 -21.43 -9.15 4.88
N ALA A 34 -20.27 -9.68 5.29
CA ALA A 34 -18.98 -9.24 4.78
C ALA A 34 -18.88 -9.41 3.25
N ARG A 35 -19.48 -10.47 2.68
CA ARG A 35 -19.47 -10.73 1.23
C ARG A 35 -20.31 -9.75 0.43
N ASP A 36 -21.34 -9.15 1.03
CA ASP A 36 -22.12 -8.09 0.38
C ASP A 36 -21.30 -6.80 0.23
N ILE A 37 -20.31 -6.59 1.10
CA ILE A 37 -19.41 -5.42 1.09
C ILE A 37 -18.15 -5.71 0.28
N MET A 38 -17.56 -6.91 0.42
CA MET A 38 -16.30 -7.29 -0.19
C MET A 38 -16.50 -7.76 -1.63
N THR A 39 -17.00 -6.87 -2.48
CA THR A 39 -17.25 -7.11 -3.91
C THR A 39 -16.04 -6.73 -4.75
N ARG A 40 -15.99 -7.19 -6.00
CA ARG A 40 -14.93 -6.81 -6.95
C ARG A 40 -14.74 -5.29 -7.04
N PRO A 41 -15.78 -4.45 -7.23
CA PRO A 41 -15.62 -3.00 -7.25
C PRO A 41 -15.09 -2.43 -5.93
N ALA A 42 -15.41 -3.03 -4.78
CA ALA A 42 -14.89 -2.59 -3.49
C ALA A 42 -13.37 -2.85 -3.38
N PHE A 43 -12.86 -3.97 -3.90
CA PHE A 43 -11.42 -4.22 -4.01
C PHE A 43 -10.75 -3.25 -4.98
N GLU A 44 -11.37 -2.94 -6.12
CA GLU A 44 -10.86 -1.93 -7.06
C GLU A 44 -10.77 -0.54 -6.39
N ASN A 45 -11.74 -0.16 -5.57
CA ASN A 45 -11.67 1.05 -4.75
C ASN A 45 -10.49 1.02 -3.77
N ALA A 46 -10.26 -0.09 -3.09
CA ALA A 46 -9.14 -0.24 -2.15
C ALA A 46 -7.79 -0.09 -2.87
N ILE A 47 -7.63 -0.73 -4.04
CA ILE A 47 -6.44 -0.61 -4.89
C ILE A 47 -6.27 0.85 -5.35
N THR A 48 -7.33 1.51 -5.79
CA THR A 48 -7.29 2.91 -6.24
C THR A 48 -6.78 3.85 -5.15
N VAL A 49 -7.29 3.73 -3.92
CA VAL A 49 -6.83 4.53 -2.78
C VAL A 49 -5.38 4.19 -2.42
N LEU A 50 -5.00 2.90 -2.46
CA LEU A 50 -3.63 2.43 -2.25
C LEU A 50 -2.67 3.10 -3.24
N MET A 51 -3.00 3.09 -4.53
CA MET A 51 -2.19 3.66 -5.60
C MET A 51 -2.04 5.17 -5.45
N ALA A 52 -3.13 5.89 -5.15
CA ALA A 52 -3.13 7.34 -4.99
C ALA A 52 -2.29 7.82 -3.79
N LEU A 53 -2.19 7.02 -2.73
CA LEU A 53 -1.38 7.33 -1.56
C LEU A 53 0.06 6.83 -1.65
N GLY A 54 0.40 6.05 -2.69
CA GLY A 54 1.70 5.40 -2.77
C GLY A 54 1.93 4.44 -1.60
N GLY A 55 0.91 3.64 -1.26
CA GLY A 55 0.85 2.80 -0.07
C GLY A 55 1.92 1.72 0.03
N SER A 56 1.73 0.77 0.93
CA SER A 56 2.67 -0.34 1.16
C SER A 56 2.44 -1.50 0.20
N THR A 57 3.51 -2.13 -0.30
CA THR A 57 3.46 -3.40 -1.04
C THR A 57 2.80 -4.52 -0.24
N ASN A 58 2.81 -4.44 1.09
CA ASN A 58 2.08 -5.37 1.97
C ASN A 58 0.57 -5.38 1.69
N ALA A 59 -0.01 -4.25 1.27
CA ALA A 59 -1.43 -4.17 0.95
C ALA A 59 -1.81 -5.05 -0.25
N VAL A 60 -0.90 -5.24 -1.21
CA VAL A 60 -1.12 -6.15 -2.36
C VAL A 60 -1.36 -7.56 -1.86
N LEU A 61 -0.50 -8.08 -0.98
CA LEU A 61 -0.62 -9.41 -0.38
C LEU A 61 -1.92 -9.57 0.41
N HIS A 62 -2.26 -8.57 1.22
CA HIS A 62 -3.45 -8.62 2.05
C HIS A 62 -4.74 -8.51 1.24
N LEU A 63 -4.78 -7.67 0.21
CA LEU A 63 -5.95 -7.55 -0.67
C LEU A 63 -6.19 -8.84 -1.47
N LEU A 64 -5.13 -9.47 -2.00
CA LEU A 64 -5.23 -10.77 -2.67
C LEU A 64 -5.74 -11.86 -1.72
N ALA A 65 -5.22 -11.93 -0.50
CA ALA A 65 -5.67 -12.89 0.51
C ALA A 65 -7.14 -12.66 0.91
N MET A 66 -7.54 -11.42 1.14
CA MET A 66 -8.94 -11.09 1.47
C MET A 66 -9.88 -11.38 0.30
N ALA A 67 -9.47 -11.10 -0.93
CA ALA A 67 -10.26 -11.40 -2.12
C ALA A 67 -10.48 -12.91 -2.28
N HIS A 68 -9.43 -13.72 -2.07
CA HIS A 68 -9.51 -15.18 -2.09
C HIS A 68 -10.53 -15.70 -1.06
N GLU A 69 -10.47 -15.21 0.19
CA GLU A 69 -11.43 -15.61 1.24
C GLU A 69 -12.86 -15.11 0.98
N ALA A 70 -13.01 -14.03 0.21
CA ALA A 70 -14.31 -13.50 -0.18
C ALA A 70 -14.89 -14.15 -1.45
N ASP A 71 -14.18 -15.09 -2.07
CA ASP A 71 -14.48 -15.69 -3.40
C ASP A 71 -14.55 -14.62 -4.51
N VAL A 72 -13.68 -13.60 -4.44
CA VAL A 72 -13.54 -12.55 -5.46
C VAL A 72 -12.28 -12.82 -6.27
N ASP A 73 -12.44 -12.92 -7.58
CA ASP A 73 -11.34 -13.09 -8.52
C ASP A 73 -10.56 -11.77 -8.64
N LEU A 74 -9.37 -11.74 -8.01
CA LEU A 74 -8.45 -10.60 -8.00
C LEU A 74 -7.03 -11.10 -8.26
N GLU A 75 -6.35 -10.49 -9.23
CA GLU A 75 -5.01 -10.87 -9.65
C GLU A 75 -4.02 -9.70 -9.54
N LEU A 76 -2.71 -9.98 -9.62
CA LEU A 76 -1.67 -8.95 -9.65
C LEU A 76 -1.84 -7.97 -10.80
N GLU A 77 -2.33 -8.45 -11.95
CA GLU A 77 -2.58 -7.61 -13.14
C GLU A 77 -3.61 -6.51 -12.86
N ASP A 78 -4.55 -6.73 -11.95
CA ASP A 78 -5.50 -5.68 -11.55
C ASP A 78 -4.83 -4.48 -10.90
N PHE A 79 -3.79 -4.73 -10.12
CA PHE A 79 -2.99 -3.66 -9.51
C PHE A 79 -2.25 -2.87 -10.58
N HIS A 80 -1.70 -3.54 -11.61
CA HIS A 80 -1.10 -2.86 -12.74
C HIS A 80 -2.11 -2.03 -13.52
N ARG A 81 -3.22 -2.64 -13.91
CA ARG A 81 -4.30 -2.00 -14.68
C ARG A 81 -4.88 -0.77 -13.97
N ILE A 82 -5.09 -0.85 -12.66
CA ILE A 82 -5.61 0.28 -11.87
C ILE A 82 -4.51 1.32 -11.65
N GLY A 83 -3.31 0.90 -11.25
CA GLY A 83 -2.19 1.79 -10.98
C GLY A 83 -1.76 2.62 -12.19
N SER A 84 -1.91 2.09 -13.41
CA SER A 84 -1.56 2.82 -14.64
C SER A 84 -2.45 4.03 -14.95
N ARG A 85 -3.60 4.16 -14.31
CA ARG A 85 -4.58 5.25 -14.53
C ARG A 85 -4.88 6.08 -13.28
N VAL A 86 -4.41 5.65 -12.12
CA VAL A 86 -4.63 6.36 -10.86
C VAL A 86 -3.40 7.20 -10.54
N PRO A 87 -3.52 8.53 -10.45
CA PRO A 87 -2.39 9.40 -10.16
C PRO A 87 -1.92 9.28 -8.70
N LEU A 88 -0.64 9.53 -8.47
CA LEU A 88 -0.06 9.63 -7.11
C LEU A 88 -0.37 11.02 -6.53
N LEU A 89 -1.10 11.04 -5.41
CA LEU A 89 -1.53 12.26 -4.74
C LEU A 89 -0.83 12.51 -3.41
N GLY A 90 -0.36 11.46 -2.74
CA GLY A 90 0.26 11.55 -1.41
C GLY A 90 1.78 11.73 -1.46
N ASP A 91 2.32 12.84 -0.94
CA ASP A 91 3.76 13.06 -0.78
C ASP A 91 4.27 12.40 0.51
N LEU A 92 4.19 11.05 0.56
CA LEU A 92 4.37 10.28 1.77
C LEU A 92 5.69 9.50 1.81
N LYS A 93 6.27 9.39 3.01
CA LYS A 93 7.45 8.53 3.26
C LYS A 93 7.17 7.06 2.87
N PRO A 94 8.22 6.30 2.48
CA PRO A 94 9.65 6.57 2.68
C PRO A 94 10.31 7.50 1.65
N PHE A 95 9.70 7.79 0.52
CA PHE A 95 10.30 8.62 -0.53
C PHE A 95 9.82 10.08 -0.51
N GLY A 96 8.58 10.32 -0.06
CA GLY A 96 8.04 11.66 0.13
C GLY A 96 8.43 12.28 1.49
N ARG A 97 7.84 13.42 1.79
CA ARG A 97 8.19 14.27 2.95
C ARG A 97 7.37 13.98 4.19
N TYR A 98 6.12 13.57 4.04
CA TYR A 98 5.10 13.52 5.09
C TYR A 98 4.81 12.09 5.57
N VAL A 99 4.07 11.97 6.66
CA VAL A 99 3.62 10.71 7.25
C VAL A 99 2.09 10.69 7.40
N MET A 100 1.50 9.52 7.70
CA MET A 100 0.04 9.40 7.84
C MET A 100 -0.57 10.33 8.90
N ASN A 101 0.18 10.71 9.92
CA ASN A 101 -0.26 11.73 10.89
C ASN A 101 -0.47 13.10 10.25
N ASP A 102 0.31 13.43 9.23
CA ASP A 102 0.15 14.69 8.50
C ASP A 102 -1.09 14.61 7.59
N VAL A 103 -1.34 13.45 6.98
CA VAL A 103 -2.59 13.18 6.23
C VAL A 103 -3.81 13.33 7.13
N ASP A 104 -3.76 12.80 8.36
CA ASP A 104 -4.85 12.95 9.34
C ASP A 104 -5.17 14.44 9.64
N ARG A 105 -4.15 15.29 9.75
CA ARG A 105 -4.31 16.73 10.01
C ARG A 105 -5.02 17.50 8.90
N VAL A 106 -4.90 17.03 7.67
CA VAL A 106 -5.54 17.67 6.51
C VAL A 106 -6.86 17.00 6.10
N GLY A 107 -7.43 16.18 6.99
CA GLY A 107 -8.76 15.55 6.79
C GLY A 107 -8.72 14.05 6.51
N GLY A 108 -7.53 13.46 6.42
CA GLY A 108 -7.35 12.00 6.34
C GLY A 108 -7.64 11.40 4.97
N VAL A 109 -7.75 10.08 4.94
CA VAL A 109 -8.06 9.30 3.74
C VAL A 109 -9.37 9.72 3.04
N PRO A 110 -10.42 10.20 3.74
CA PRO A 110 -11.64 10.69 3.08
C PRO A 110 -11.40 11.82 2.07
N VAL A 111 -10.40 12.68 2.27
CA VAL A 111 -10.02 13.74 1.32
C VAL A 111 -9.58 13.11 -0.02
N VAL A 112 -8.72 12.09 0.04
CA VAL A 112 -8.28 11.36 -1.15
C VAL A 112 -9.43 10.63 -1.82
N MET A 113 -10.25 9.94 -1.03
CA MET A 113 -11.42 9.22 -1.56
C MET A 113 -12.40 10.16 -2.27
N LYS A 114 -12.65 11.35 -1.71
CA LYS A 114 -13.52 12.37 -2.32
C LYS A 114 -12.94 12.85 -3.65
N ALA A 115 -11.66 13.21 -3.70
CA ALA A 115 -10.99 13.64 -4.92
C ALA A 115 -11.04 12.56 -6.03
N LEU A 116 -10.81 11.29 -5.66
CA LEU A 116 -10.90 10.16 -6.58
C LEU A 116 -12.34 9.89 -7.05
N LEU A 117 -13.32 10.02 -6.17
CA LEU A 117 -14.73 9.86 -6.52
C LEU A 117 -15.19 10.93 -7.50
N ASP A 118 -14.85 12.20 -7.24
CA ASP A 118 -15.19 13.33 -8.12
C ASP A 118 -14.55 13.21 -9.50
N ALA A 119 -13.39 12.59 -9.58
CA ALA A 119 -12.72 12.28 -10.84
C ALA A 119 -13.24 11.01 -11.55
N GLY A 120 -14.23 10.33 -10.99
CA GLY A 120 -14.78 9.09 -11.56
C GLY A 120 -13.85 7.88 -11.47
N LEU A 121 -12.88 7.91 -10.55
CA LEU A 121 -11.92 6.83 -10.33
C LEU A 121 -12.33 5.86 -9.21
N LEU A 122 -13.39 6.17 -8.44
CA LEU A 122 -13.97 5.27 -7.44
C LEU A 122 -15.40 4.87 -7.80
N HIS A 123 -15.75 3.63 -7.44
CA HIS A 123 -17.13 3.13 -7.48
C HIS A 123 -17.90 3.64 -6.26
N GLY A 124 -18.66 4.71 -6.43
CA GLY A 124 -19.37 5.38 -5.35
C GLY A 124 -20.56 4.61 -4.78
N ASP A 125 -21.08 3.65 -5.52
CA ASP A 125 -22.23 2.78 -5.19
C ASP A 125 -21.86 1.57 -4.33
N CYS A 126 -20.56 1.29 -4.10
CA CYS A 126 -20.13 0.21 -3.25
C CYS A 126 -20.65 0.37 -1.82
N LEU A 127 -21.30 -0.68 -1.30
CA LEU A 127 -21.75 -0.75 0.08
C LEU A 127 -20.56 -0.76 1.05
N THR A 128 -20.73 -0.15 2.20
CA THR A 128 -19.70 -0.08 3.25
C THR A 128 -20.18 -0.63 4.58
N VAL A 129 -19.27 -0.72 5.55
CA VAL A 129 -19.55 -1.16 6.93
C VAL A 129 -20.52 -0.26 7.72
N THR A 130 -20.93 0.88 7.18
CA THR A 130 -21.95 1.75 7.78
C THR A 130 -23.36 1.40 7.33
N GLY A 131 -23.52 0.50 6.36
CA GLY A 131 -24.79 0.24 5.68
C GLY A 131 -25.09 1.24 4.56
N ASN A 132 -24.30 2.30 4.42
CA ASN A 132 -24.37 3.29 3.35
C ASN A 132 -23.33 3.01 2.26
N THR A 133 -23.52 3.60 1.08
CA THR A 133 -22.53 3.54 0.00
C THR A 133 -21.29 4.42 0.28
N VAL A 134 -20.24 4.23 -0.51
CA VAL A 134 -19.04 5.10 -0.46
C VAL A 134 -19.44 6.56 -0.72
N ALA A 135 -20.24 6.83 -1.75
CA ALA A 135 -20.68 8.17 -2.09
C ALA A 135 -21.49 8.82 -0.96
N GLN A 136 -22.46 8.11 -0.38
CA GLN A 136 -23.26 8.61 0.74
C GLN A 136 -22.40 8.93 1.97
N ASN A 137 -21.46 8.07 2.31
CA ASN A 137 -20.56 8.34 3.42
C ASN A 137 -19.65 9.57 3.19
N LEU A 138 -19.18 9.77 1.95
CA LEU A 138 -18.35 10.93 1.62
C LEU A 138 -19.18 12.23 1.57
N GLU A 139 -20.42 12.16 1.11
CA GLU A 139 -21.35 13.29 1.17
C GLU A 139 -21.64 13.72 2.62
N GLU A 140 -21.91 12.76 3.51
CA GLU A 140 -22.15 13.02 4.94
C GLU A 140 -20.92 13.57 5.66
N LEU A 141 -19.72 13.03 5.36
CA LEU A 141 -18.46 13.49 5.95
C LEU A 141 -18.04 14.85 5.43
N ALA A 142 -18.44 15.22 4.22
CA ALA A 142 -18.07 16.46 3.55
C ALA A 142 -16.56 16.80 3.68
N PRO A 143 -15.63 15.92 3.25
CA PRO A 143 -14.20 16.18 3.36
C PRO A 143 -13.81 17.44 2.60
N SER A 144 -12.78 18.14 3.11
CA SER A 144 -12.18 19.27 2.39
C SER A 144 -11.47 18.81 1.11
N ASP A 145 -11.17 19.77 0.26
CA ASP A 145 -10.26 19.53 -0.88
C ASP A 145 -8.83 19.23 -0.41
N PRO A 146 -7.99 18.58 -1.24
CA PRO A 146 -6.56 18.41 -0.99
C PRO A 146 -5.87 19.73 -0.66
N ASP A 147 -4.93 19.72 0.30
CA ASP A 147 -4.23 20.91 0.79
C ASP A 147 -3.14 21.43 -0.17
N GLY A 148 -2.87 20.72 -1.25
CA GLY A 148 -1.86 21.04 -2.26
C GLY A 148 -0.41 20.83 -1.84
N LYS A 149 -0.16 20.20 -0.68
CA LYS A 149 1.19 19.92 -0.15
C LYS A 149 1.38 18.48 0.30
N ILE A 150 0.58 18.02 1.24
CA ILE A 150 0.58 16.65 1.77
C ILE A 150 -0.19 15.76 0.81
N LEU A 151 -1.34 16.26 0.40
CA LEU A 151 -2.21 15.68 -0.61
C LEU A 151 -2.36 16.71 -1.74
N VAL A 152 -1.89 16.36 -2.94
CA VAL A 152 -2.00 17.24 -4.11
C VAL A 152 -3.31 17.01 -4.87
N ALA A 153 -3.72 17.98 -5.67
CA ALA A 153 -4.91 17.88 -6.49
C ALA A 153 -4.74 16.87 -7.64
N ILE A 154 -5.84 16.31 -8.11
CA ILE A 154 -5.85 15.26 -9.13
C ILE A 154 -5.39 15.76 -10.50
N ASP A 155 -5.60 17.02 -10.79
CA ASP A 155 -5.17 17.70 -12.03
C ASP A 155 -3.71 18.17 -12.00
N SER A 156 -3.05 18.06 -10.84
CA SER A 156 -1.63 18.39 -10.65
C SER A 156 -0.95 17.35 -9.75
N PRO A 157 -0.94 16.06 -10.15
CA PRO A 157 -0.44 14.98 -9.33
C PRO A 157 1.09 14.99 -9.21
N LEU A 158 1.61 14.25 -8.22
CA LEU A 158 3.05 14.03 -8.07
C LEU A 158 3.59 13.11 -9.17
N ASP A 159 2.78 12.15 -9.60
CA ASP A 159 3.02 11.26 -10.73
C ASP A 159 1.68 10.92 -11.37
N THR A 160 1.68 10.67 -12.68
CA THR A 160 0.49 10.25 -13.44
C THR A 160 0.12 8.79 -13.21
N HIS A 161 1.00 8.02 -12.57
CA HIS A 161 0.83 6.60 -12.24
C HIS A 161 0.85 6.39 -10.73
N GLY A 162 0.21 5.32 -10.29
CA GLY A 162 0.17 4.93 -8.88
C GLY A 162 1.53 4.55 -8.32
N GLY A 163 1.67 4.64 -7.00
CA GLY A 163 2.95 4.47 -6.32
C GLY A 163 3.44 3.02 -6.16
N ILE A 164 2.76 2.04 -6.75
CA ILE A 164 3.16 0.62 -6.75
C ILE A 164 3.11 0.10 -8.18
N THR A 165 4.18 -0.55 -8.60
CA THR A 165 4.31 -1.16 -9.93
C THR A 165 4.42 -2.67 -9.82
N VAL A 166 3.73 -3.39 -10.70
CA VAL A 166 3.88 -4.83 -10.89
C VAL A 166 4.94 -5.07 -11.97
N LEU A 167 5.90 -5.91 -11.65
CA LEU A 167 6.99 -6.31 -12.55
C LEU A 167 6.83 -7.78 -12.93
N SER A 168 7.24 -8.13 -14.14
CA SER A 168 7.32 -9.52 -14.61
C SER A 168 8.59 -9.72 -15.43
N GLY A 169 9.11 -10.94 -15.45
CA GLY A 169 10.32 -11.26 -16.19
C GLY A 169 10.84 -12.66 -15.91
N SER A 170 11.99 -13.01 -16.46
CA SER A 170 12.60 -14.33 -16.33
C SER A 170 12.93 -14.73 -14.89
N LEU A 171 13.26 -13.74 -14.03
CA LEU A 171 13.52 -13.97 -12.61
C LEU A 171 12.23 -14.22 -11.82
N CYS A 172 11.13 -13.56 -12.22
CA CYS A 172 9.86 -13.60 -11.51
C CYS A 172 8.69 -13.68 -12.52
N PRO A 173 8.47 -14.85 -13.16
CA PRO A 173 7.45 -15.00 -14.20
C PRO A 173 6.01 -14.85 -13.66
N GLU A 174 5.79 -15.17 -12.39
CA GLU A 174 4.49 -15.03 -11.72
C GLU A 174 4.22 -13.59 -11.21
N GLY A 175 5.18 -12.69 -11.42
CA GLY A 175 5.08 -11.29 -11.01
C GLY A 175 5.79 -10.97 -9.70
N ALA A 176 6.16 -9.70 -9.56
CA ALA A 176 6.69 -9.10 -8.35
C ALA A 176 6.10 -7.70 -8.19
N VAL A 177 6.18 -7.13 -7.00
CA VAL A 177 5.73 -5.77 -6.73
C VAL A 177 6.87 -4.92 -6.22
N VAL A 178 6.91 -3.67 -6.69
CA VAL A 178 7.85 -2.67 -6.21
C VAL A 178 7.10 -1.38 -5.87
N LYS A 179 7.50 -0.72 -4.80
CA LYS A 179 7.05 0.63 -4.52
C LYS A 179 7.85 1.59 -5.40
N SER A 180 7.20 2.12 -6.44
CA SER A 180 7.81 3.02 -7.43
C SER A 180 7.68 4.50 -7.05
N ALA A 181 6.78 4.86 -6.13
CA ALA A 181 6.61 6.22 -5.67
C ALA A 181 7.93 6.84 -5.19
N GLY A 182 8.43 7.83 -5.94
CA GLY A 182 9.65 8.57 -5.59
C GLY A 182 10.97 7.81 -5.77
N VAL A 183 10.97 6.66 -6.44
CA VAL A 183 12.19 5.96 -6.85
C VAL A 183 12.77 6.66 -8.09
N PRO A 184 14.00 7.18 -8.03
CA PRO A 184 14.55 8.03 -9.10
C PRO A 184 15.13 7.24 -10.29
N VAL A 185 15.04 5.91 -10.29
CA VAL A 185 15.65 5.05 -11.32
C VAL A 185 14.63 4.12 -11.96
N ASP A 186 14.54 4.16 -13.27
CA ASP A 186 13.70 3.26 -14.06
C ASP A 186 14.39 1.92 -14.35
N VAL A 187 15.72 1.89 -14.32
CA VAL A 187 16.54 0.69 -14.58
C VAL A 187 17.65 0.60 -13.54
N PHE A 188 17.81 -0.57 -12.95
CA PHE A 188 18.94 -0.90 -12.10
C PHE A 188 19.64 -2.15 -12.63
N GLU A 189 20.94 -2.04 -12.88
CA GLU A 189 21.79 -3.14 -13.32
C GLU A 189 22.88 -3.37 -12.27
N GLY A 190 23.12 -4.62 -11.90
CA GLY A 190 24.11 -4.94 -10.87
C GLY A 190 24.41 -6.41 -10.73
N THR A 191 25.44 -6.70 -9.94
CA THR A 191 25.83 -8.08 -9.62
C THR A 191 24.94 -8.65 -8.53
N ALA A 192 24.34 -9.81 -8.80
CA ALA A 192 23.49 -10.49 -7.83
C ALA A 192 24.33 -11.11 -6.71
N LYS A 193 24.06 -10.71 -5.46
CA LYS A 193 24.57 -11.37 -4.23
C LYS A 193 23.40 -12.06 -3.54
N VAL A 194 23.42 -13.39 -3.58
CA VAL A 194 22.29 -14.22 -3.12
C VAL A 194 22.54 -14.69 -1.70
N PHE A 195 21.59 -14.43 -0.83
CA PHE A 195 21.61 -14.80 0.59
C PHE A 195 20.43 -15.67 0.95
N GLU A 196 20.68 -16.65 1.79
CA GLU A 196 19.64 -17.47 2.38
C GLU A 196 19.25 -16.87 3.73
N ARG A 197 18.14 -16.12 3.76
CA ARG A 197 17.59 -15.39 4.90
C ARG A 197 18.25 -14.03 5.18
N GLU A 198 17.51 -13.18 5.86
CA GLU A 198 17.89 -11.82 6.22
C GLU A 198 19.20 -11.77 7.03
N GLN A 199 19.42 -12.73 7.94
CA GLN A 199 20.59 -12.74 8.82
C GLN A 199 21.90 -12.88 8.03
N ALA A 200 21.92 -13.67 6.94
CA ALA A 200 23.10 -13.81 6.10
C ALA A 200 23.41 -12.51 5.33
N ALA A 201 22.37 -11.81 4.84
CA ALA A 201 22.54 -10.51 4.21
C ALA A 201 23.01 -9.44 5.21
N MET A 202 22.50 -9.47 6.45
CA MET A 202 22.96 -8.55 7.51
C MET A 202 24.44 -8.75 7.82
N ALA A 203 24.89 -10.00 7.98
CA ALA A 203 26.30 -10.31 8.23
C ALA A 203 27.20 -9.83 7.07
N ALA A 204 26.77 -10.03 5.81
CA ALA A 204 27.49 -9.56 4.63
C ALA A 204 27.53 -8.03 4.49
N LEU A 205 26.52 -7.34 5.01
CA LEU A 205 26.56 -5.87 5.08
C LEU A 205 27.54 -5.38 6.16
N GLU A 206 27.57 -6.05 7.31
CA GLU A 206 28.47 -5.72 8.44
C GLU A 206 29.94 -5.96 8.11
N ASP A 207 30.25 -7.01 7.34
CA ASP A 207 31.64 -7.33 6.94
C ASP A 207 32.11 -6.58 5.68
N GLY A 208 31.20 -5.75 5.07
CA GLY A 208 31.51 -4.94 3.89
C GLY A 208 31.45 -5.73 2.58
N SER A 209 30.88 -6.94 2.56
CA SER A 209 30.73 -7.74 1.35
C SER A 209 29.63 -7.23 0.42
N ILE A 210 28.73 -6.37 0.91
CA ILE A 210 27.73 -5.69 0.08
C ILE A 210 28.24 -4.30 -0.28
N GLU A 211 28.34 -4.02 -1.58
CA GLU A 211 28.90 -2.80 -2.14
C GLU A 211 27.88 -2.07 -3.04
N ALA A 212 28.17 -0.79 -3.36
CA ALA A 212 27.40 -0.04 -4.33
C ALA A 212 27.36 -0.74 -5.70
N GLY A 213 26.21 -0.84 -6.31
CA GLY A 213 25.95 -1.55 -7.57
C GLY A 213 25.54 -3.01 -7.39
N ASP A 214 25.41 -3.50 -6.16
CA ASP A 214 24.95 -4.87 -5.92
C ASP A 214 23.42 -4.99 -5.97
N VAL A 215 22.97 -6.16 -6.44
CA VAL A 215 21.59 -6.62 -6.29
C VAL A 215 21.55 -7.69 -5.20
N VAL A 216 21.11 -7.32 -4.02
CA VAL A 216 20.98 -8.22 -2.87
C VAL A 216 19.70 -9.02 -3.00
N VAL A 217 19.83 -10.33 -3.16
CA VAL A 217 18.70 -11.26 -3.30
C VAL A 217 18.60 -12.10 -2.02
N ILE A 218 17.53 -11.88 -1.25
CA ILE A 218 17.25 -12.62 -0.03
C ILE A 218 16.13 -13.61 -0.29
N ARG A 219 16.40 -14.90 -0.17
CA ARG A 219 15.45 -15.97 -0.43
C ARG A 219 15.15 -16.79 0.82
N TYR A 220 14.10 -17.63 0.75
CA TYR A 220 13.57 -18.45 1.84
C TYR A 220 13.01 -17.63 3.03
N GLU A 221 12.49 -16.44 2.76
CA GLU A 221 11.72 -15.65 3.72
C GLU A 221 10.20 -15.62 3.38
N GLY A 222 9.84 -16.11 2.22
CA GLY A 222 8.47 -16.26 1.76
C GLY A 222 7.77 -17.54 2.24
N PRO A 223 6.53 -17.82 1.76
CA PRO A 223 5.73 -18.97 2.18
C PRO A 223 6.26 -20.31 1.66
N LYS A 224 7.01 -20.31 0.56
CA LYS A 224 7.61 -21.53 -0.02
C LYS A 224 9.04 -21.70 0.51
N GLY A 225 9.21 -22.57 1.49
CA GLY A 225 10.53 -22.90 2.05
C GLY A 225 11.07 -21.95 3.12
N GLY A 226 10.27 -20.99 3.54
CA GLY A 226 10.61 -20.01 4.58
C GLY A 226 9.57 -19.95 5.71
N PRO A 227 9.72 -18.98 6.63
CA PRO A 227 8.82 -18.80 7.78
C PRO A 227 7.44 -18.20 7.39
N GLY A 228 7.23 -17.87 6.13
CA GLY A 228 5.96 -17.33 5.63
C GLY A 228 5.86 -15.81 5.69
N MET A 229 6.30 -15.10 4.66
CA MET A 229 6.11 -13.66 4.45
C MET A 229 6.56 -12.78 5.62
N ARG A 230 7.68 -13.12 6.24
CA ARG A 230 8.29 -12.31 7.28
C ARG A 230 8.65 -10.91 6.77
N GLU A 231 8.33 -9.90 7.54
CA GLU A 231 8.64 -8.52 7.22
C GLU A 231 10.08 -8.20 7.61
N MET A 232 10.90 -7.87 6.62
CA MET A 232 12.32 -7.60 6.80
C MET A 232 12.58 -6.10 6.87
N LEU A 233 12.54 -5.55 8.08
CA LEU A 233 12.79 -4.13 8.34
C LEU A 233 14.27 -3.85 8.65
N MET A 234 14.99 -4.81 9.23
CA MET A 234 16.37 -4.58 9.68
C MET A 234 17.30 -4.35 8.49
N ILE A 235 17.27 -5.21 7.48
CA ILE A 235 18.18 -5.09 6.33
C ILE A 235 17.92 -3.80 5.52
N THR A 236 16.67 -3.41 5.34
CA THR A 236 16.33 -2.15 4.65
C THR A 236 16.86 -0.93 5.40
N GLY A 237 16.68 -0.92 6.72
CA GLY A 237 17.22 0.11 7.61
C GLY A 237 18.74 0.14 7.64
N ALA A 238 19.38 -1.02 7.69
CA ALA A 238 20.84 -1.17 7.76
C ALA A 238 21.52 -0.71 6.46
N ILE A 239 21.03 -1.12 5.29
CA ILE A 239 21.54 -0.65 3.97
C ILE A 239 21.43 0.87 3.86
N LYS A 240 20.29 1.43 4.27
CA LYS A 240 20.11 2.89 4.29
C LYS A 240 21.07 3.56 5.29
N GLY A 241 21.25 2.97 6.47
CA GLY A 241 22.18 3.45 7.51
C GLY A 241 23.65 3.39 7.07
N ALA A 242 24.03 2.41 6.26
CA ALA A 242 25.35 2.29 5.65
C ALA A 242 25.58 3.28 4.48
N GLY A 243 24.59 4.09 4.12
CA GLY A 243 24.68 5.03 3.01
C GLY A 243 24.44 4.43 1.62
N LEU A 244 24.11 3.14 1.53
CA LEU A 244 23.93 2.37 0.28
C LEU A 244 22.48 2.36 -0.25
N GLY A 245 21.58 3.08 0.38
CA GLY A 245 20.14 3.02 0.08
C GLY A 245 19.70 3.49 -1.31
N LYS A 246 20.61 4.09 -2.10
CA LYS A 246 20.37 4.47 -3.49
C LYS A 246 21.18 3.62 -4.49
N ASP A 247 22.15 2.91 -3.99
CA ASP A 247 23.18 2.24 -4.78
C ASP A 247 23.08 0.70 -4.72
N VAL A 248 22.16 0.17 -3.91
CA VAL A 248 21.89 -1.26 -3.76
C VAL A 248 20.41 -1.54 -3.99
N MET A 249 20.11 -2.53 -4.83
CA MET A 249 18.77 -3.05 -5.03
C MET A 249 18.51 -4.25 -4.11
N LEU A 250 17.33 -4.31 -3.49
CA LEU A 250 16.88 -5.45 -2.69
C LEU A 250 15.78 -6.24 -3.42
N ILE A 251 15.94 -7.55 -3.47
CA ILE A 251 14.94 -8.50 -4.01
C ILE A 251 14.71 -9.60 -2.98
N THR A 252 13.48 -10.03 -2.79
CA THR A 252 13.12 -11.12 -1.87
C THR A 252 11.88 -11.88 -2.33
N ASP A 253 11.79 -13.14 -1.93
CA ASP A 253 10.55 -13.95 -1.97
C ASP A 253 9.64 -13.70 -0.75
N GLY A 254 10.11 -12.93 0.23
CA GLY A 254 9.36 -12.42 1.37
C GLY A 254 8.77 -11.03 1.09
N ARG A 255 8.89 -10.11 2.05
CA ARG A 255 8.44 -8.72 1.91
C ARG A 255 9.34 -7.75 2.67
N PHE A 256 9.41 -6.52 2.15
CA PHE A 256 10.06 -5.39 2.82
C PHE A 256 9.03 -4.37 3.32
N SER A 257 9.43 -3.58 4.34
CA SER A 257 8.67 -2.44 4.88
C SER A 257 9.32 -1.12 4.52
#